data_cda659c21f6008097d6ef42cdc707a73
#
_entry.id   cda659c21f6008097d6ef42cdc707a73
#
_cell.length_a   1.000
_cell.length_b   1.000
_cell.length_c   1.000
_cell.angle_alpha   90.00
_cell.angle_beta   90.00
_cell.angle_gamma   90.00
#
_symmetry.space_group_name_H-M   'P 1'
#
loop_
_entity.id
_entity.type
_entity.pdbx_description
1 polymer ?
#
loop_
_entity_poly.entity_id
_entity_poly.type
_entity_poly.pdbx_seq_one_letter_code
_entity_poly.pdbx_strand_id
1 'polypeptide(L)'
;VTDFMAKPGNGLTAALNGEVLAGGNLKFISTQADVPADFKEKAEALARSGKTPLYFSRGGKLIGVIAVADVIKEDSPQAIRELQNMGIHVVMLTGDNARTAEAIGRQAGVNEVIAGVLPDGKENVIRKLREQGEVMMVGDGINDAPALTRADIGVAIGAGTDIAIDAADVVLMKSRLSDVPAGIRLSRATLRNIHENLFWAFIYNIIGIPLAAGVFIN
;
A
#
# COMPACT_ATOMS: atom_id res chain seq x y z
N VAL A 1 5.59 34.87 -3.71
CA VAL A 1 6.62 33.84 -3.59
C VAL A 1 7.14 33.58 -5.00
N THR A 2 8.46 33.70 -5.18
CA THR A 2 9.16 33.43 -6.44
C THR A 2 10.11 32.26 -6.28
N ASP A 3 10.72 31.82 -7.39
CA ASP A 3 11.79 30.79 -7.41
C ASP A 3 11.39 29.48 -6.69
N PHE A 4 10.15 29.06 -6.90
CA PHE A 4 9.66 27.80 -6.33
C PHE A 4 10.34 26.61 -6.99
N MET A 5 11.03 25.80 -6.17
CA MET A 5 11.72 24.58 -6.62
C MET A 5 11.39 23.43 -5.69
N ALA A 6 10.75 22.40 -6.24
CA ALA A 6 10.53 21.15 -5.53
C ALA A 6 11.77 20.25 -5.68
N LYS A 7 12.18 19.60 -4.58
CA LYS A 7 13.22 18.56 -4.54
C LYS A 7 12.57 17.24 -4.12
N PRO A 8 12.25 16.38 -5.09
CA PRO A 8 11.55 15.12 -4.80
C PRO A 8 12.22 14.33 -3.67
N GLY A 9 11.42 13.84 -2.72
CA GLY A 9 11.87 13.07 -1.57
C GLY A 9 12.55 13.87 -0.45
N ASN A 10 12.82 15.16 -0.65
CA ASN A 10 13.52 16.00 0.33
C ASN A 10 12.66 17.16 0.84
N GLY A 11 12.07 17.94 -0.05
CA GLY A 11 11.31 19.11 0.30
C GLY A 11 11.20 20.13 -0.84
N LEU A 12 11.07 21.39 -0.49
CA LEU A 12 10.92 22.49 -1.43
C LEU A 12 11.68 23.75 -0.94
N THR A 13 12.04 24.60 -1.89
CA THR A 13 12.55 25.95 -1.63
C THR A 13 11.76 26.98 -2.41
N ALA A 14 11.70 28.20 -1.89
CA ALA A 14 11.11 29.35 -2.55
C ALA A 14 11.74 30.64 -2.04
N ALA A 15 11.51 31.76 -2.71
CA ALA A 15 11.92 33.09 -2.24
C ALA A 15 10.68 33.94 -1.89
N LEU A 16 10.76 34.66 -0.76
CA LEU A 16 9.77 35.63 -0.34
C LEU A 16 10.46 36.89 0.10
N ASN A 17 10.22 38.02 -0.57
CA ASN A 17 10.83 39.34 -0.27
C ASN A 17 12.37 39.29 -0.18
N GLY A 18 13.01 38.48 -1.04
CA GLY A 18 14.47 38.31 -1.07
C GLY A 18 15.04 37.31 -0.06
N GLU A 19 14.20 36.72 0.81
CA GLU A 19 14.63 35.69 1.75
C GLU A 19 14.28 34.29 1.23
N VAL A 20 15.18 33.35 1.45
CA VAL A 20 14.96 31.94 1.08
C VAL A 20 14.06 31.29 2.12
N LEU A 21 12.97 30.69 1.63
CA LEU A 21 12.12 29.79 2.39
C LEU A 21 12.49 28.35 2.03
N ALA A 22 12.55 27.47 2.99
CA ALA A 22 12.69 26.04 2.75
C ALA A 22 11.74 25.25 3.64
N GLY A 23 11.17 24.18 3.08
CA GLY A 23 10.30 23.26 3.82
C GLY A 23 10.63 21.82 3.40
N GLY A 24 10.67 20.88 4.37
CA GLY A 24 10.98 19.50 4.06
C GLY A 24 11.40 18.64 5.26
N ASN A 25 12.02 17.51 4.97
CA ASN A 25 12.52 16.59 5.99
C ASN A 25 13.73 17.17 6.76
N LEU A 26 14.04 16.57 7.91
CA LEU A 26 15.14 17.03 8.77
C LEU A 26 16.48 17.06 8.01
N LYS A 27 16.78 16.04 7.21
CA LYS A 27 18.05 15.95 6.46
C LYS A 27 18.20 17.13 5.51
N PHE A 28 17.16 17.47 4.80
CA PHE A 28 17.16 18.61 3.87
C PHE A 28 17.27 19.95 4.60
N ILE A 29 16.44 20.18 5.63
CA ILE A 29 16.45 21.45 6.36
C ILE A 29 17.75 21.68 7.12
N SER A 30 18.41 20.64 7.63
CA SER A 30 19.73 20.76 8.26
C SER A 30 20.83 21.26 7.32
N THR A 31 20.62 21.20 5.99
CA THR A 31 21.53 21.83 5.01
C THR A 31 21.21 23.31 4.75
N GLN A 32 20.05 23.79 5.19
CA GLN A 32 19.53 25.14 4.91
C GLN A 32 19.50 26.02 6.16
N ALA A 33 19.36 25.43 7.34
CA ALA A 33 19.22 26.13 8.60
C ALA A 33 19.74 25.31 9.77
N ASP A 34 20.14 25.98 10.84
CA ASP A 34 20.39 25.31 12.12
C ASP A 34 19.08 24.85 12.74
N VAL A 35 19.02 23.59 13.18
CA VAL A 35 17.85 22.99 13.80
C VAL A 35 18.15 22.74 15.28
N PRO A 36 17.58 23.53 16.19
CA PRO A 36 17.79 23.38 17.62
C PRO A 36 17.40 22.00 18.15
N ALA A 37 18.12 21.54 19.20
CA ALA A 37 17.94 20.19 19.75
C ALA A 37 16.51 19.92 20.27
N ASP A 38 15.89 20.94 20.89
CA ASP A 38 14.53 20.87 21.41
C ASP A 38 13.47 20.60 20.30
N PHE A 39 13.68 21.17 19.10
CA PHE A 39 12.82 20.91 17.95
C PHE A 39 13.03 19.50 17.41
N LYS A 40 14.26 18.98 17.41
CA LYS A 40 14.53 17.60 17.02
C LYS A 40 13.84 16.62 17.96
N GLU A 41 13.96 16.83 19.28
CA GLU A 41 13.32 15.97 20.28
C GLU A 41 11.80 15.98 20.19
N LYS A 42 11.17 17.17 20.05
CA LYS A 42 9.73 17.30 19.86
C LYS A 42 9.26 16.60 18.56
N ALA A 43 10.00 16.79 17.47
CA ALA A 43 9.69 16.15 16.20
C ALA A 43 9.85 14.62 16.25
N GLU A 44 10.85 14.12 16.99
CA GLU A 44 10.99 12.69 17.25
C GLU A 44 9.84 12.11 18.07
N ALA A 45 9.36 12.84 19.07
CA ALA A 45 8.19 12.45 19.85
C ALA A 45 6.93 12.36 18.95
N LEU A 46 6.76 13.31 18.03
CA LEU A 46 5.68 13.29 17.03
C LEU A 46 5.82 12.12 16.07
N ALA A 47 7.04 11.81 15.59
CA ALA A 47 7.30 10.67 14.73
C ALA A 47 6.99 9.33 15.44
N ARG A 48 7.31 9.21 16.74
CA ARG A 48 6.95 8.03 17.55
C ARG A 48 5.43 7.83 17.68
N SER A 49 4.64 8.89 17.52
CA SER A 49 3.16 8.84 17.52
C SER A 49 2.58 8.63 16.11
N GLY A 50 3.39 8.24 15.12
CA GLY A 50 2.93 7.96 13.76
C GLY A 50 2.74 9.20 12.87
N LYS A 51 3.35 10.34 13.25
CA LYS A 51 3.25 11.58 12.46
C LYS A 51 4.55 11.84 11.71
N THR A 52 4.47 12.39 10.52
CA THR A 52 5.63 12.80 9.70
C THR A 52 5.95 14.28 9.96
N PRO A 53 7.05 14.59 10.67
CA PRO A 53 7.43 15.98 10.92
C PRO A 53 8.07 16.59 9.68
N LEU A 54 7.54 17.76 9.28
CA LEU A 54 8.07 18.63 8.25
C LEU A 54 8.61 19.90 8.90
N TYR A 55 9.85 20.23 8.58
CA TYR A 55 10.56 21.38 9.12
C TYR A 55 10.50 22.55 8.15
N PHE A 56 10.36 23.77 8.67
CA PHE A 56 10.29 24.98 7.86
C PHE A 56 11.31 26.00 8.33
N SER A 57 12.03 26.61 7.38
CA SER A 57 13.03 27.64 7.64
C SER A 57 12.83 28.86 6.76
N ARG A 58 13.28 29.99 7.26
CA ARG A 58 13.30 31.30 6.59
C ARG A 58 14.62 32.02 6.87
N GLY A 59 15.32 32.47 5.82
CA GLY A 59 16.56 33.18 5.95
C GLY A 59 17.62 32.44 6.77
N GLY A 60 17.73 31.12 6.64
CA GLY A 60 18.67 30.29 7.38
C GLY A 60 18.29 29.98 8.85
N LYS A 61 17.10 30.38 9.31
CA LYS A 61 16.59 30.10 10.66
C LYS A 61 15.38 29.18 10.60
N LEU A 62 15.32 28.19 11.49
CA LEU A 62 14.12 27.36 11.67
C LEU A 62 12.98 28.23 12.22
N ILE A 63 11.82 28.21 11.56
CA ILE A 63 10.60 28.92 12.00
C ILE A 63 9.57 27.99 12.63
N GLY A 64 9.63 26.68 12.35
CA GLY A 64 8.73 25.72 12.96
C GLY A 64 8.77 24.33 12.36
N VAL A 65 8.01 23.44 12.99
CA VAL A 65 7.78 22.06 12.56
C VAL A 65 6.28 21.81 12.50
N ILE A 66 5.80 21.30 11.39
CA ILE A 66 4.42 20.83 11.21
C ILE A 66 4.45 19.32 11.11
N ALA A 67 3.70 18.63 11.95
CA ALA A 67 3.58 17.18 11.86
C ALA A 67 2.30 16.81 11.10
N VAL A 68 2.47 16.12 9.97
CA VAL A 68 1.40 15.56 9.17
C VAL A 68 1.17 14.14 9.64
N ALA A 69 -0.09 13.76 9.86
CA ALA A 69 -0.46 12.40 10.17
C ALA A 69 -1.35 11.87 9.04
N ASP A 70 -0.94 10.77 8.45
CA ASP A 70 -1.87 9.97 7.66
C ASP A 70 -2.80 9.24 8.63
N VAL A 71 -4.09 9.47 8.46
CA VAL A 71 -5.10 8.77 9.27
C VAL A 71 -5.35 7.42 8.60
N ILE A 72 -5.12 6.36 9.37
CA ILE A 72 -5.50 5.01 8.92
C ILE A 72 -7.01 5.03 8.66
N LYS A 73 -7.42 4.55 7.50
CA LYS A 73 -8.85 4.40 7.18
C LYS A 73 -9.50 3.48 8.20
N GLU A 74 -10.71 3.83 8.67
CA GLU A 74 -11.40 3.12 9.74
C GLU A 74 -11.61 1.62 9.46
N ASP A 75 -11.75 1.26 8.19
CA ASP A 75 -11.95 -0.12 7.74
C ASP A 75 -10.65 -0.95 7.69
N SER A 76 -9.47 -0.31 7.65
CA SER A 76 -8.19 -0.99 7.43
C SER A 76 -7.83 -2.02 8.51
N PRO A 77 -7.95 -1.74 9.82
CA PRO A 77 -7.62 -2.74 10.83
C PRO A 77 -8.52 -3.98 10.79
N GLN A 78 -9.79 -3.80 10.43
CA GLN A 78 -10.72 -4.92 10.28
C GLN A 78 -10.37 -5.74 9.03
N ALA A 79 -10.12 -5.09 7.90
CA ALA A 79 -9.75 -5.75 6.65
C ALA A 79 -8.46 -6.57 6.82
N ILE A 80 -7.46 -6.03 7.51
CA ILE A 80 -6.20 -6.71 7.81
C ILE A 80 -6.44 -7.97 8.64
N ARG A 81 -7.25 -7.88 9.70
CA ARG A 81 -7.62 -9.06 10.50
C ARG A 81 -8.37 -10.12 9.68
N GLU A 82 -9.25 -9.71 8.78
CA GLU A 82 -9.94 -10.65 7.88
C GLU A 82 -8.97 -11.39 6.95
N LEU A 83 -8.00 -10.68 6.37
CA LEU A 83 -6.95 -11.29 5.54
C LEU A 83 -6.10 -12.28 6.35
N GLN A 84 -5.68 -11.90 7.55
CA GLN A 84 -4.92 -12.78 8.46
C GLN A 84 -5.72 -14.03 8.85
N ASN A 85 -7.01 -13.92 9.10
CA ASN A 85 -7.91 -15.04 9.37
C ASN A 85 -8.09 -15.97 8.15
N MET A 86 -7.80 -15.49 6.94
CA MET A 86 -7.75 -16.32 5.72
C MET A 86 -6.40 -17.02 5.51
N GLY A 87 -5.44 -16.84 6.45
CA GLY A 87 -4.09 -17.37 6.39
C GLY A 87 -3.12 -16.52 5.56
N ILE A 88 -3.46 -15.26 5.27
CA ILE A 88 -2.65 -14.36 4.45
C ILE A 88 -1.73 -13.55 5.38
N HIS A 89 -0.42 -13.56 5.09
CA HIS A 89 0.56 -12.70 5.74
C HIS A 89 0.48 -11.29 5.15
N VAL A 90 0.16 -10.29 5.99
CA VAL A 90 -0.07 -8.92 5.53
C VAL A 90 1.17 -8.07 5.78
N VAL A 91 1.76 -7.54 4.71
CA VAL A 91 2.94 -6.68 4.72
C VAL A 91 2.56 -5.26 4.34
N MET A 92 2.94 -4.28 5.13
CA MET A 92 2.82 -2.86 4.78
C MET A 92 4.11 -2.39 4.11
N LEU A 93 4.01 -1.92 2.87
CA LEU A 93 5.12 -1.38 2.09
C LEU A 93 4.96 0.12 1.92
N THR A 94 5.90 0.92 2.44
CA THR A 94 5.79 2.38 2.44
C THR A 94 7.13 3.08 2.19
N GLY A 95 7.07 4.28 1.63
CA GLY A 95 8.20 5.20 1.50
C GLY A 95 8.51 6.00 2.77
N ASP A 96 7.65 5.93 3.78
CA ASP A 96 7.83 6.66 5.04
C ASP A 96 9.06 6.18 5.82
N ASN A 97 9.50 7.02 6.76
CA ASN A 97 10.59 6.62 7.67
C ASN A 97 10.14 5.45 8.57
N ALA A 98 11.10 4.61 8.98
CA ALA A 98 10.85 3.38 9.74
C ALA A 98 10.02 3.61 11.02
N ARG A 99 10.27 4.70 11.77
CA ARG A 99 9.55 4.98 13.02
C ARG A 99 8.07 5.26 12.81
N THR A 100 7.74 6.09 11.81
CA THR A 100 6.35 6.40 11.43
C THR A 100 5.66 5.14 10.91
N ALA A 101 6.32 4.44 10.00
CA ALA A 101 5.80 3.21 9.40
C ALA A 101 5.49 2.12 10.45
N GLU A 102 6.40 1.89 11.40
CA GLU A 102 6.19 0.94 12.51
C GLU A 102 5.01 1.34 13.42
N ALA A 103 4.85 2.64 13.70
CA ALA A 103 3.73 3.11 14.51
C ALA A 103 2.39 2.87 13.79
N ILE A 104 2.32 3.19 12.50
CA ILE A 104 1.14 2.97 11.65
C ILE A 104 0.88 1.47 11.50
N GLY A 105 1.90 0.67 11.22
CA GLY A 105 1.79 -0.78 11.07
C GLY A 105 1.25 -1.47 12.33
N ARG A 106 1.73 -1.08 13.52
CA ARG A 106 1.17 -1.56 14.80
C ARG A 106 -0.28 -1.18 15.00
N GLN A 107 -0.66 0.05 14.65
CA GLN A 107 -2.03 0.53 14.76
C GLN A 107 -2.95 -0.18 13.75
N ALA A 108 -2.48 -0.44 12.55
CA ALA A 108 -3.20 -1.17 11.52
C ALA A 108 -3.27 -2.68 11.80
N GLY A 109 -2.32 -3.23 12.56
CA GLY A 109 -2.25 -4.63 12.92
C GLY A 109 -1.62 -5.53 11.84
N VAL A 110 -0.76 -4.99 10.96
CA VAL A 110 -0.06 -5.79 9.93
C VAL A 110 0.97 -6.74 10.56
N ASN A 111 1.33 -7.80 9.84
CA ASN A 111 2.33 -8.76 10.30
C ASN A 111 3.75 -8.23 10.16
N GLU A 112 4.02 -7.45 9.11
CA GLU A 112 5.35 -6.94 8.78
C GLU A 112 5.26 -5.53 8.19
N VAL A 113 6.32 -4.73 8.44
CA VAL A 113 6.45 -3.38 7.90
C VAL A 113 7.79 -3.26 7.16
N ILE A 114 7.73 -2.89 5.88
CA ILE A 114 8.90 -2.57 5.05
C ILE A 114 8.85 -1.08 4.74
N ALA A 115 9.68 -0.31 5.42
CA ALA A 115 9.70 1.15 5.38
C ALA A 115 10.84 1.71 4.54
N GLY A 116 10.75 3.01 4.18
CA GLY A 116 11.81 3.74 3.49
C GLY A 116 12.05 3.28 2.04
N VAL A 117 11.06 2.64 1.43
CA VAL A 117 11.18 2.13 0.06
C VAL A 117 10.80 3.21 -0.93
N LEU A 118 11.75 3.65 -1.72
CA LEU A 118 11.51 4.57 -2.83
C LEU A 118 10.59 3.93 -3.89
N PRO A 119 9.89 4.73 -4.70
CA PRO A 119 8.99 4.20 -5.73
C PRO A 119 9.63 3.12 -6.60
N ASP A 120 10.84 3.37 -7.11
CA ASP A 120 11.61 2.41 -7.95
C ASP A 120 12.08 1.17 -7.18
N GLY A 121 12.07 1.21 -5.85
CA GLY A 121 12.44 0.09 -4.98
C GLY A 121 11.30 -0.89 -4.69
N LYS A 122 10.05 -0.46 -4.84
CA LYS A 122 8.86 -1.29 -4.51
C LYS A 122 8.82 -2.58 -5.31
N GLU A 123 9.10 -2.52 -6.61
CA GLU A 123 9.19 -3.71 -7.49
C GLU A 123 10.19 -4.74 -6.97
N ASN A 124 11.36 -4.29 -6.52
CA ASN A 124 12.40 -5.17 -5.98
C ASN A 124 11.97 -5.86 -4.68
N VAL A 125 11.18 -5.18 -3.84
CA VAL A 125 10.61 -5.78 -2.64
C VAL A 125 9.60 -6.87 -3.01
N ILE A 126 8.69 -6.59 -3.94
CA ILE A 126 7.71 -7.58 -4.43
C ILE A 126 8.44 -8.82 -4.99
N ARG A 127 9.50 -8.62 -5.78
CA ARG A 127 10.30 -9.73 -6.33
C ARG A 127 10.86 -10.64 -5.23
N LYS A 128 11.39 -10.05 -4.13
CA LYS A 128 11.92 -10.82 -3.00
C LYS A 128 10.83 -11.54 -2.23
N LEU A 129 9.67 -10.92 -2.05
CA LEU A 129 8.54 -11.55 -1.37
C LEU A 129 8.02 -12.76 -2.17
N ARG A 130 8.02 -12.68 -3.50
CA ARG A 130 7.63 -13.79 -4.39
C ARG A 130 8.54 -15.03 -4.28
N GLU A 131 9.78 -14.87 -3.82
CA GLU A 131 10.66 -16.01 -3.49
C GLU A 131 10.17 -16.82 -2.28
N GLN A 132 9.30 -16.22 -1.45
CA GLN A 132 8.75 -16.83 -0.24
C GLN A 132 7.34 -17.39 -0.44
N GLY A 133 6.63 -16.98 -1.49
CA GLY A 133 5.27 -17.41 -1.81
C GLY A 133 4.56 -16.50 -2.80
N GLU A 134 3.30 -16.80 -3.08
CA GLU A 134 2.46 -15.96 -3.95
C GLU A 134 2.17 -14.61 -3.31
N VAL A 135 2.29 -13.53 -4.08
CA VAL A 135 2.16 -12.15 -3.61
C VAL A 135 1.02 -11.45 -4.32
N MET A 136 0.09 -10.93 -3.53
CA MET A 136 -0.89 -9.95 -3.99
C MET A 136 -0.42 -8.55 -3.59
N MET A 137 -0.22 -7.66 -4.57
CA MET A 137 0.07 -6.25 -4.33
C MET A 137 -1.21 -5.44 -4.41
N VAL A 138 -1.46 -4.60 -3.40
CA VAL A 138 -2.59 -3.67 -3.35
C VAL A 138 -2.04 -2.26 -3.34
N GLY A 139 -2.44 -1.43 -4.29
CA GLY A 139 -1.98 -0.04 -4.43
C GLY A 139 -3.04 0.87 -5.06
N ASP A 140 -2.84 2.18 -4.95
CA ASP A 140 -3.79 3.19 -5.44
C ASP A 140 -3.16 4.24 -6.37
N GLY A 141 -1.84 4.22 -6.55
CA GLY A 141 -1.09 5.27 -7.22
C GLY A 141 -0.27 4.84 -8.44
N ILE A 142 0.10 5.85 -9.24
CA ILE A 142 1.01 5.70 -10.40
C ILE A 142 2.33 5.06 -9.96
N ASN A 143 2.82 5.41 -8.77
CA ASN A 143 4.08 4.92 -8.23
C ASN A 143 4.07 3.43 -7.87
N ASP A 144 2.89 2.83 -7.81
CA ASP A 144 2.70 1.40 -7.49
C ASP A 144 2.59 0.52 -8.75
N ALA A 145 2.41 1.11 -9.94
CA ALA A 145 2.22 0.37 -11.18
C ALA A 145 3.31 -0.69 -11.46
N PRO A 146 4.63 -0.41 -11.30
CA PRO A 146 5.64 -1.44 -11.48
C PRO A 146 5.53 -2.59 -10.47
N ALA A 147 5.14 -2.29 -9.22
CA ALA A 147 4.95 -3.28 -8.17
C ALA A 147 3.68 -4.11 -8.38
N LEU A 148 2.57 -3.48 -8.84
CA LEU A 148 1.33 -4.15 -9.22
C LEU A 148 1.57 -5.17 -10.34
N THR A 149 2.23 -4.75 -11.42
CA THR A 149 2.57 -5.63 -12.55
C THR A 149 3.53 -6.77 -12.14
N ARG A 150 4.39 -6.53 -11.15
CA ARG A 150 5.38 -7.52 -10.71
C ARG A 150 4.81 -8.59 -9.79
N ALA A 151 3.73 -8.31 -9.07
CA ALA A 151 3.06 -9.25 -8.19
C ALA A 151 2.46 -10.43 -8.96
N ASP A 152 2.05 -11.49 -8.26
CA ASP A 152 1.29 -12.58 -8.86
C ASP A 152 -0.17 -12.15 -9.10
N ILE A 153 -0.66 -11.22 -8.27
CA ILE A 153 -1.95 -10.54 -8.44
C ILE A 153 -1.75 -9.06 -8.08
N GLY A 154 -1.97 -8.17 -9.05
CA GLY A 154 -2.03 -6.74 -8.85
C GLY A 154 -3.46 -6.27 -8.60
N VAL A 155 -3.71 -5.54 -7.53
CA VAL A 155 -5.03 -4.99 -7.17
C VAL A 155 -4.93 -3.48 -7.04
N ALA A 156 -5.61 -2.75 -7.90
CA ALA A 156 -5.79 -1.31 -7.78
C ALA A 156 -7.04 -1.00 -6.93
N ILE A 157 -6.91 -0.09 -5.95
CA ILE A 157 -8.04 0.35 -5.11
C ILE A 157 -8.36 1.83 -5.30
N GLY A 158 -9.65 2.14 -5.31
CA GLY A 158 -10.17 3.50 -5.53
C GLY A 158 -10.27 3.86 -7.01
N ALA A 159 -10.63 5.10 -7.28
CA ALA A 159 -10.55 5.68 -8.62
C ALA A 159 -9.06 5.96 -8.94
N GLY A 160 -8.25 4.90 -8.98
CA GLY A 160 -6.83 4.97 -9.29
C GLY A 160 -6.59 5.69 -10.60
N THR A 161 -5.39 6.16 -10.82
CA THR A 161 -4.99 6.73 -12.11
C THR A 161 -5.12 5.66 -13.19
N ASP A 162 -5.41 6.06 -14.42
CA ASP A 162 -5.50 5.16 -15.57
C ASP A 162 -4.30 4.19 -15.63
N ILE A 163 -3.11 4.67 -15.28
CA ILE A 163 -1.88 3.86 -15.24
C ILE A 163 -1.93 2.73 -14.19
N ALA A 164 -2.49 2.99 -13.00
CA ALA A 164 -2.62 1.94 -11.97
C ALA A 164 -3.70 0.93 -12.36
N ILE A 165 -4.76 1.39 -13.03
CA ILE A 165 -5.82 0.53 -13.58
C ILE A 165 -5.26 -0.40 -14.66
N ASP A 166 -4.46 0.12 -15.58
CA ASP A 166 -3.84 -0.66 -16.66
C ASP A 166 -2.79 -1.67 -16.15
N ALA A 167 -2.18 -1.40 -14.99
CA ALA A 167 -1.16 -2.24 -14.38
C ALA A 167 -1.72 -3.34 -13.47
N ALA A 168 -3.02 -3.31 -13.15
CA ALA A 168 -3.63 -4.21 -12.17
C ALA A 168 -4.48 -5.30 -12.84
N ASP A 169 -4.47 -6.51 -12.27
CA ASP A 169 -5.35 -7.61 -12.68
C ASP A 169 -6.79 -7.41 -12.17
N VAL A 170 -6.94 -6.72 -11.04
CA VAL A 170 -8.23 -6.45 -10.38
C VAL A 170 -8.32 -4.98 -10.01
N VAL A 171 -9.45 -4.37 -10.34
CA VAL A 171 -9.75 -2.97 -9.95
C VAL A 171 -10.93 -2.93 -9.00
N LEU A 172 -10.69 -2.43 -7.79
CA LEU A 172 -11.72 -2.21 -6.78
C LEU A 172 -12.11 -0.73 -6.79
N MET A 173 -13.33 -0.44 -7.24
CA MET A 173 -13.79 0.93 -7.51
C MET A 173 -13.86 1.85 -6.29
N LYS A 174 -13.97 1.28 -5.10
CA LYS A 174 -14.00 2.04 -3.85
C LYS A 174 -12.62 2.07 -3.21
N SER A 175 -12.24 3.22 -2.64
CA SER A 175 -10.98 3.37 -1.92
C SER A 175 -11.08 2.81 -0.48
N ARG A 176 -11.44 1.52 -0.35
CA ARG A 176 -11.60 0.81 0.93
C ARG A 176 -10.84 -0.50 0.90
N LEU A 177 -10.02 -0.71 1.92
CA LEU A 177 -9.25 -1.95 2.04
C LEU A 177 -10.15 -3.18 2.31
N SER A 178 -11.33 -2.98 2.91
CA SER A 178 -12.34 -4.02 3.16
C SER A 178 -12.85 -4.71 1.89
N ASP A 179 -12.73 -4.06 0.73
CA ASP A 179 -13.14 -4.65 -0.55
C ASP A 179 -12.16 -5.75 -1.01
N VAL A 180 -10.90 -5.75 -0.54
CA VAL A 180 -9.91 -6.78 -0.87
C VAL A 180 -10.29 -8.15 -0.28
N PRO A 181 -10.50 -8.33 1.03
CA PRO A 181 -10.96 -9.61 1.55
C PRO A 181 -12.33 -10.02 1.00
N ALA A 182 -13.20 -9.06 0.68
CA ALA A 182 -14.48 -9.36 0.03
C ALA A 182 -14.28 -9.95 -1.37
N GLY A 183 -13.37 -9.39 -2.17
CA GLY A 183 -13.00 -9.91 -3.49
C GLY A 183 -12.43 -11.32 -3.42
N ILE A 184 -11.54 -11.60 -2.46
CA ILE A 184 -11.00 -12.96 -2.24
C ILE A 184 -12.11 -13.95 -1.88
N ARG A 185 -13.05 -13.58 -1.00
CA ARG A 185 -14.19 -14.44 -0.67
C ARG A 185 -15.06 -14.72 -1.87
N LEU A 186 -15.35 -13.70 -2.69
CA LEU A 186 -16.12 -13.85 -3.92
C LEU A 186 -15.44 -14.81 -4.89
N SER A 187 -14.14 -14.64 -5.14
CA SER A 187 -13.35 -15.52 -6.00
C SER A 187 -13.40 -16.98 -5.52
N ARG A 188 -13.18 -17.23 -4.23
CA ARG A 188 -13.25 -18.57 -3.63
C ARG A 188 -14.65 -19.19 -3.78
N ALA A 189 -15.70 -18.41 -3.58
CA ALA A 189 -17.09 -18.87 -3.73
C ALA A 189 -17.39 -19.20 -5.21
N THR A 190 -16.92 -18.38 -6.14
CA THR A 190 -17.09 -18.62 -7.58
C THR A 190 -16.38 -19.90 -8.02
N LEU A 191 -15.13 -20.11 -7.59
CA LEU A 191 -14.39 -21.34 -7.88
C LEU A 191 -15.08 -22.58 -7.33
N ARG A 192 -15.61 -22.52 -6.11
CA ARG A 192 -16.38 -23.62 -5.52
C ARG A 192 -17.59 -23.94 -6.38
N ASN A 193 -18.37 -22.93 -6.77
CA ASN A 193 -19.54 -23.13 -7.63
C ASN A 193 -19.17 -23.74 -8.99
N ILE A 194 -18.06 -23.32 -9.60
CA ILE A 194 -17.56 -23.92 -10.84
C ILE A 194 -17.23 -25.40 -10.63
N HIS A 195 -16.51 -25.74 -9.55
CA HIS A 195 -16.17 -27.14 -9.25
C HIS A 195 -17.42 -28.00 -8.99
N GLU A 196 -18.40 -27.49 -8.26
CA GLU A 196 -19.68 -28.18 -8.03
C GLU A 196 -20.44 -28.41 -9.34
N ASN A 197 -20.53 -27.41 -10.21
CA ASN A 197 -21.18 -27.55 -11.52
C ASN A 197 -20.47 -28.58 -12.41
N LEU A 198 -19.13 -28.56 -12.46
CA LEU A 198 -18.35 -29.54 -13.20
C LEU A 198 -18.54 -30.96 -12.65
N PHE A 199 -18.54 -31.11 -11.32
CA PHE A 199 -18.78 -32.40 -10.68
C PHE A 199 -20.15 -32.98 -11.08
N TRP A 200 -21.21 -32.19 -11.01
CA TRP A 200 -22.52 -32.65 -11.42
C TRP A 200 -22.62 -32.97 -12.92
N ALA A 201 -21.98 -32.17 -13.78
CA ALA A 201 -21.93 -32.42 -15.20
C ALA A 201 -21.22 -33.76 -15.52
N PHE A 202 -20.11 -34.06 -14.84
CA PHE A 202 -19.39 -35.33 -15.03
C PHE A 202 -20.18 -36.52 -14.50
N ILE A 203 -20.74 -36.42 -13.28
CA ILE A 203 -21.53 -37.52 -12.68
C ILE A 203 -22.74 -37.87 -13.56
N TYR A 204 -23.47 -36.83 -14.04
CA TYR A 204 -24.60 -37.04 -14.92
C TYR A 204 -24.21 -37.83 -16.16
N ASN A 205 -23.08 -37.49 -16.79
CA ASN A 205 -22.60 -38.21 -17.99
C ASN A 205 -22.09 -39.62 -17.67
N ILE A 206 -21.39 -39.79 -16.54
CA ILE A 206 -20.88 -41.12 -16.12
C ILE A 206 -22.02 -42.12 -15.89
N ILE A 207 -23.15 -41.65 -15.37
CA ILE A 207 -24.33 -42.46 -15.12
C ILE A 207 -25.21 -42.56 -16.38
N GLY A 208 -25.47 -41.47 -17.07
CA GLY A 208 -26.40 -41.37 -18.20
C GLY A 208 -25.90 -42.10 -19.46
N ILE A 209 -24.59 -42.03 -19.74
CA ILE A 209 -24.04 -42.68 -20.95
C ILE A 209 -24.14 -44.22 -20.87
N PRO A 210 -23.74 -44.91 -19.79
CA PRO A 210 -23.93 -46.38 -19.68
C PRO A 210 -25.39 -46.79 -19.69
N LEU A 211 -26.27 -46.01 -19.06
CA LEU A 211 -27.72 -46.30 -19.13
C LEU A 211 -28.26 -46.18 -20.55
N ALA A 212 -27.89 -45.12 -21.27
CA ALA A 212 -28.30 -44.93 -22.66
C ALA A 212 -27.71 -45.99 -23.61
N ALA A 213 -26.50 -46.47 -23.33
CA ALA A 213 -25.84 -47.54 -24.05
C ALA A 213 -26.42 -48.94 -23.78
N GLY A 214 -27.42 -49.06 -22.91
CA GLY A 214 -28.07 -50.32 -22.63
C GLY A 214 -27.29 -51.28 -21.73
N VAL A 215 -26.32 -50.82 -20.97
CA VAL A 215 -25.46 -51.67 -20.11
C VAL A 215 -26.28 -52.48 -19.09
N PHE A 216 -27.47 -52.04 -18.77
CA PHE A 216 -28.38 -52.71 -17.82
C PHE A 216 -29.59 -53.38 -18.50
N ILE A 217 -29.63 -53.45 -19.83
CA ILE A 217 -30.65 -54.15 -20.56
C ILE A 217 -30.13 -55.56 -20.84
N ASN A 218 -30.62 -56.57 -20.10
CA ASN A 218 -30.43 -58.00 -20.39
C ASN A 218 -31.45 -58.46 -21.38
#